data_0bc6229eb7f68a1917ee7711f4e0f1f8
#
_entry.id   0bc6229eb7f68a1917ee7711f4e0f1f8
#
_cell.length_a   1.000
_cell.length_b   1.000
_cell.length_c   1.000
_cell.angle_alpha   90.00
_cell.angle_beta   90.00
_cell.angle_gamma   90.00
#
_symmetry.space_group_name_H-M   'P 1'
#
loop_
_entity.id
_entity.type
_entity.pdbx_description
1 polymer ?
#
loop_
_entity_poly.entity_id
_entity_poly.type
_entity_poly.pdbx_seq_one_letter_code
_entity_poly.pdbx_strand_id
1 'polypeptide(L)'
;MTDLIAGTVYARCDNRFWLVRLCGMLLGRQGEESDQGFAQGVALLKVDGQPFEAGQLVLDKVEESPAVVRCEWKVGQTGLRLTTAWQGDSATGVVSRRDTLCNTGEKPVVLSRGLARFALSSVSYECYTQASSWCRENQGAWHPLHAGLRLSHISGRPTEGFTPYLGLRAVDGGQGLACHILPCGNWTIRVYPNVPYTVVELGLADENLSRTLKPGESMVLPEILFQPLPQGEVHLAAPALHRYLVAGRLRDAKPEAPFVYNSWFDQHEVLEVPRLRRQLAAAKEAGCEVFVVDAGWYGAGEGGWGEQTGDWREKHKGAFFGRMSEFADEVRAAGLGFGLWMEPEKYGPRAPIRGEHPEWFIPVGDSARLDLTLPAARAWLRGEIGRLVETYRLAWMKVDFNFRLDPDASGGELADYTAAWYGLLDEIRAAYPSTFFEGCSSGALRGDLETLCHFDGHFLSDTSNPTDMLRLLQGAWLRLPPGRITIWCVLRSASHVVPGWGTSVENAPPVILVPCGAGWWDM
;
A
#
# COMPACT_ATOMS: atom_id res chain seq x y z
N MET A 1 -22.09 24.48 14.98
CA MET A 1 -21.88 23.27 14.15
C MET A 1 -21.63 23.74 12.74
N THR A 2 -20.63 23.17 12.09
CA THR A 2 -20.19 23.53 10.74
C THR A 2 -20.03 22.27 9.92
N ASP A 3 -20.53 22.27 8.69
CA ASP A 3 -20.32 21.19 7.76
C ASP A 3 -18.94 21.33 7.12
N LEU A 4 -18.10 20.30 7.24
CA LEU A 4 -16.87 20.18 6.45
C LEU A 4 -17.23 19.84 5.00
N ILE A 5 -18.05 18.79 4.84
CA ILE A 5 -18.79 18.39 3.64
C ILE A 5 -20.08 17.71 4.06
N ALA A 6 -20.98 17.40 3.12
CA ALA A 6 -22.22 16.70 3.40
C ALA A 6 -21.96 15.41 4.20
N GLY A 7 -22.59 15.30 5.38
CA GLY A 7 -22.45 14.14 6.27
C GLY A 7 -21.24 14.16 7.21
N THR A 8 -20.32 15.12 7.10
CA THR A 8 -19.23 15.31 8.07
C THR A 8 -19.32 16.68 8.69
N VAL A 9 -19.65 16.70 9.99
CA VAL A 9 -19.99 17.89 10.77
C VAL A 9 -19.07 17.99 11.97
N TYR A 10 -18.52 19.16 12.20
CA TYR A 10 -17.78 19.48 13.42
C TYR A 10 -18.44 20.62 14.23
N ALA A 11 -18.09 20.69 15.47
CA ALA A 11 -18.47 21.81 16.34
C ALA A 11 -17.22 22.41 16.98
N ARG A 12 -17.29 23.70 17.26
CA ARG A 12 -16.26 24.47 17.94
C ARG A 12 -16.90 25.38 18.99
N CYS A 13 -16.29 25.42 20.16
CA CYS A 13 -16.65 26.37 21.22
C CYS A 13 -15.39 26.69 22.03
N ASP A 14 -15.04 27.95 22.12
CA ASP A 14 -13.83 28.43 22.78
C ASP A 14 -12.57 27.67 22.34
N ASN A 15 -11.91 26.98 23.27
CA ASN A 15 -10.71 26.16 23.02
C ASN A 15 -11.01 24.68 22.81
N ARG A 16 -12.20 24.37 22.27
CA ARG A 16 -12.63 22.99 22.00
C ARG A 16 -13.03 22.84 20.56
N PHE A 17 -12.65 21.68 19.98
CA PHE A 17 -13.03 21.23 18.65
C PHE A 17 -13.38 19.74 18.72
N TRP A 18 -14.48 19.35 18.07
CA TRP A 18 -14.86 17.94 17.99
C TRP A 18 -15.68 17.66 16.74
N LEU A 19 -15.57 16.45 16.23
CA LEU A 19 -16.46 15.94 15.19
C LEU A 19 -17.79 15.51 15.83
N VAL A 20 -18.88 15.93 15.23
CA VAL A 20 -20.25 15.53 15.61
C VAL A 20 -20.74 14.38 14.75
N ARG A 21 -20.39 14.41 13.45
CA ARG A 21 -20.66 13.36 12.48
C ARG A 21 -19.43 13.15 11.60
N LEU A 22 -19.22 11.91 11.22
CA LEU A 22 -18.20 11.50 10.24
C LEU A 22 -18.88 10.63 9.19
N CYS A 23 -18.91 11.11 7.93
CA CYS A 23 -19.55 10.41 6.81
C CYS A 23 -20.99 9.93 7.11
N GLY A 24 -21.77 10.77 7.80
CA GLY A 24 -23.14 10.47 8.21
C GLY A 24 -23.29 9.79 9.57
N MET A 25 -22.24 9.10 10.06
CA MET A 25 -22.27 8.40 11.34
C MET A 25 -22.16 9.39 12.50
N LEU A 26 -23.03 9.25 13.50
CA LEU A 26 -23.01 10.07 14.70
C LEU A 26 -21.87 9.65 15.63
N LEU A 27 -21.10 10.63 16.11
CA LEU A 27 -20.03 10.44 17.09
C LEU A 27 -20.49 10.92 18.46
N GLY A 28 -20.22 10.13 19.49
CA GLY A 28 -20.60 10.47 20.86
C GLY A 28 -22.11 10.47 21.08
N ARG A 29 -22.54 10.95 22.27
CA ARG A 29 -23.97 11.18 22.57
C ARG A 29 -24.39 12.60 22.21
N GLN A 30 -25.57 12.75 21.65
CA GLN A 30 -26.16 14.08 21.43
C GLN A 30 -26.43 14.77 22.78
N GLY A 31 -25.87 15.97 22.98
CA GLY A 31 -26.26 16.88 24.02
C GLY A 31 -25.57 16.73 25.38
N GLU A 32 -24.66 15.79 25.58
CA GLU A 32 -23.92 15.68 26.86
C GLU A 32 -22.52 16.32 26.74
N GLU A 33 -22.36 17.52 27.35
CA GLU A 33 -21.06 18.20 27.44
C GLU A 33 -20.01 17.39 28.23
N SER A 34 -20.45 16.51 29.13
CA SER A 34 -19.57 15.66 29.96
C SER A 34 -18.79 14.59 29.21
N ASP A 35 -19.28 14.15 28.04
CA ASP A 35 -18.69 13.09 27.21
C ASP A 35 -17.65 13.60 26.19
N GLN A 36 -17.40 14.90 26.13
CA GLN A 36 -16.57 15.55 25.12
C GLN A 36 -15.10 15.09 25.11
N GLY A 37 -14.67 14.41 26.16
CA GLY A 37 -13.30 13.95 26.25
C GLY A 37 -13.03 12.63 25.54
N PHE A 38 -13.91 11.64 25.63
CA PHE A 38 -13.65 10.27 25.18
C PHE A 38 -14.20 9.98 23.78
N ALA A 39 -15.49 10.24 23.57
CA ALA A 39 -16.18 9.84 22.33
C ALA A 39 -15.74 10.67 21.11
N GLN A 40 -15.29 11.87 21.34
CA GLN A 40 -14.88 12.84 20.32
C GLN A 40 -13.37 13.07 20.34
N GLY A 41 -12.64 12.14 20.97
CA GLY A 41 -11.19 12.19 21.10
C GLY A 41 -10.51 12.26 19.74
N VAL A 42 -9.54 13.16 19.64
CA VAL A 42 -8.81 13.42 18.40
C VAL A 42 -7.78 12.31 18.16
N ALA A 43 -7.08 11.92 19.22
CA ALA A 43 -5.99 10.94 19.14
C ALA A 43 -5.81 10.21 20.47
N LEU A 44 -5.15 9.07 20.38
CA LEU A 44 -4.61 8.32 21.51
C LEU A 44 -3.08 8.25 21.33
N LEU A 45 -2.36 8.98 22.17
CA LEU A 45 -0.91 9.04 22.14
C LEU A 45 -0.32 8.36 23.38
N LYS A 46 0.90 7.84 23.27
CA LYS A 46 1.70 7.45 24.42
C LYS A 46 3.10 8.05 24.26
N VAL A 47 3.47 8.95 25.17
CA VAL A 47 4.70 9.74 25.11
C VAL A 47 5.44 9.57 26.43
N ASP A 48 6.73 9.21 26.37
CA ASP A 48 7.56 8.93 27.55
C ASP A 48 6.89 7.96 28.56
N GLY A 49 6.20 6.94 28.00
CA GLY A 49 5.48 5.94 28.76
C GLY A 49 4.12 6.39 29.30
N GLN A 50 3.74 7.65 29.19
CA GLN A 50 2.47 8.19 29.67
C GLN A 50 1.42 8.26 28.56
N PRO A 51 0.18 7.80 28.80
CA PRO A 51 -0.91 7.94 27.85
C PRO A 51 -1.43 9.39 27.83
N PHE A 52 -1.77 9.86 26.64
CA PHE A 52 -2.44 11.14 26.40
C PHE A 52 -3.65 10.92 25.51
N GLU A 53 -4.79 11.30 26.00
CA GLU A 53 -6.07 11.23 25.31
C GLU A 53 -6.88 12.50 25.54
N ALA A 54 -8.00 12.59 24.93
CA ALA A 54 -8.90 13.72 24.77
C ALA A 54 -8.75 14.91 25.76
N GLY A 55 -8.96 14.74 27.06
CA GLY A 55 -8.84 15.82 28.04
C GLY A 55 -7.41 16.33 28.29
N GLN A 56 -6.41 15.64 27.76
CA GLN A 56 -5.00 16.01 27.89
C GLN A 56 -4.42 16.61 26.60
N LEU A 57 -5.24 16.63 25.53
CA LEU A 57 -4.94 17.32 24.28
C LEU A 57 -5.63 18.69 24.32
N VAL A 58 -4.83 19.75 24.49
CA VAL A 58 -5.35 21.12 24.61
C VAL A 58 -5.28 21.79 23.25
N LEU A 59 -6.44 22.18 22.72
CA LEU A 59 -6.52 22.91 21.45
C LEU A 59 -5.83 24.27 21.59
N ASP A 60 -4.88 24.55 20.71
CA ASP A 60 -4.13 25.82 20.67
C ASP A 60 -4.61 26.70 19.52
N LYS A 61 -4.88 26.12 18.35
CA LYS A 61 -5.26 26.86 17.15
C LYS A 61 -6.20 26.05 16.26
N VAL A 62 -7.13 26.74 15.60
CA VAL A 62 -7.95 26.19 14.50
C VAL A 62 -7.87 27.13 13.31
N GLU A 63 -7.57 26.55 12.14
CA GLU A 63 -7.62 27.21 10.84
C GLU A 63 -8.70 26.55 10.00
N GLU A 64 -9.56 27.36 9.41
CA GLU A 64 -10.70 26.91 8.62
C GLU A 64 -10.66 27.52 7.22
N SER A 65 -10.92 26.69 6.23
CA SER A 65 -11.13 27.10 4.85
C SER A 65 -12.20 26.19 4.22
N PRO A 66 -12.73 26.49 3.05
CA PRO A 66 -13.70 25.63 2.41
C PRO A 66 -13.20 24.18 2.30
N ALA A 67 -13.97 23.24 2.85
CA ALA A 67 -13.68 21.81 2.91
C ALA A 67 -12.37 21.40 3.63
N VAL A 68 -11.71 22.30 4.37
CA VAL A 68 -10.50 22.02 5.16
C VAL A 68 -10.59 22.62 6.54
N VAL A 69 -10.30 21.82 7.56
CA VAL A 69 -10.09 22.29 8.93
C VAL A 69 -8.79 21.72 9.47
N ARG A 70 -7.96 22.59 10.04
CA ARG A 70 -6.68 22.24 10.65
C ARG A 70 -6.67 22.66 12.11
N CYS A 71 -6.37 21.71 12.99
CA CYS A 71 -6.31 21.93 14.44
C CYS A 71 -4.89 21.67 14.93
N GLU A 72 -4.39 22.53 15.80
CA GLU A 72 -3.13 22.35 16.52
C GLU A 72 -3.42 22.11 18.00
N TRP A 73 -2.81 21.06 18.54
CA TRP A 73 -3.02 20.60 19.91
C TRP A 73 -1.70 20.56 20.66
N LYS A 74 -1.68 21.01 21.90
CA LYS A 74 -0.61 20.75 22.87
C LYS A 74 -0.86 19.41 23.54
N VAL A 75 0.16 18.57 23.60
CA VAL A 75 0.10 17.25 24.24
C VAL A 75 0.61 17.36 25.68
N GLY A 76 -0.30 17.60 26.61
CA GLY A 76 0.04 17.83 28.02
C GLY A 76 1.16 18.86 28.20
N GLN A 77 2.18 18.49 28.99
CA GLN A 77 3.38 19.30 29.25
C GLN A 77 4.63 18.72 28.56
N THR A 78 4.47 17.89 27.54
CA THR A 78 5.58 17.17 26.89
C THR A 78 6.41 18.02 25.95
N GLY A 79 5.94 19.17 25.55
CA GLY A 79 6.51 19.97 24.45
C GLY A 79 6.10 19.44 23.06
N LEU A 80 5.40 18.32 22.98
CA LEU A 80 4.92 17.78 21.72
C LEU A 80 3.66 18.53 21.26
N ARG A 81 3.59 18.80 19.96
CA ARG A 81 2.39 19.32 19.29
C ARG A 81 1.85 18.31 18.30
N LEU A 82 0.54 18.12 18.30
CA LEU A 82 -0.18 17.38 17.28
C LEU A 82 -0.88 18.37 16.36
N THR A 83 -0.66 18.24 15.07
CA THR A 83 -1.46 18.91 14.04
C THR A 83 -2.35 17.89 13.38
N THR A 84 -3.67 18.09 13.40
CA THR A 84 -4.66 17.28 12.70
C THR A 84 -5.29 18.10 11.60
N ALA A 85 -5.15 17.65 10.35
CA ALA A 85 -5.78 18.28 9.19
C ALA A 85 -6.88 17.36 8.63
N TRP A 86 -8.09 17.88 8.53
CA TRP A 86 -9.23 17.23 7.90
C TRP A 86 -9.53 17.92 6.58
N GLN A 87 -9.71 17.14 5.53
CA GLN A 87 -10.07 17.65 4.20
C GLN A 87 -11.19 16.81 3.60
N GLY A 88 -12.27 17.47 3.21
CA GLY A 88 -13.40 16.85 2.54
C GLY A 88 -13.38 17.05 1.04
N ASP A 89 -13.79 16.05 0.29
CA ASP A 89 -14.06 16.13 -1.14
C ASP A 89 -15.57 16.06 -1.38
N SER A 90 -16.18 17.17 -1.72
CA SER A 90 -17.63 17.26 -1.92
C SER A 90 -18.13 16.48 -3.14
N ALA A 91 -17.26 16.20 -4.12
CA ALA A 91 -17.64 15.45 -5.33
C ALA A 91 -17.77 13.95 -5.06
N THR A 92 -17.04 13.42 -4.08
CA THR A 92 -16.99 11.99 -3.78
C THR A 92 -17.48 11.63 -2.39
N GLY A 93 -17.57 12.62 -1.48
CA GLY A 93 -17.91 12.38 -0.07
C GLY A 93 -16.75 11.81 0.76
N VAL A 94 -15.57 11.65 0.17
CA VAL A 94 -14.37 11.17 0.88
C VAL A 94 -13.83 12.28 1.77
N VAL A 95 -13.43 11.90 2.99
CA VAL A 95 -12.77 12.79 3.96
C VAL A 95 -11.40 12.21 4.28
N SER A 96 -10.35 13.01 4.12
CA SER A 96 -9.01 12.63 4.56
C SER A 96 -8.67 13.24 5.91
N ARG A 97 -7.88 12.50 6.70
CA ARG A 97 -7.27 12.97 7.94
C ARG A 97 -5.77 12.74 7.87
N ARG A 98 -5.00 13.80 8.15
CA ARG A 98 -3.54 13.77 8.25
C ARG A 98 -3.10 14.31 9.59
N ASP A 99 -2.32 13.52 10.31
CA ASP A 99 -1.77 13.88 11.60
C ASP A 99 -0.25 14.05 11.52
N THR A 100 0.27 15.09 12.14
CA THR A 100 1.70 15.34 12.26
C THR A 100 2.03 15.66 13.72
N LEU A 101 3.00 14.96 14.27
CA LEU A 101 3.57 15.23 15.57
C LEU A 101 4.86 16.03 15.40
N CYS A 102 5.04 17.10 16.18
CA CYS A 102 6.26 17.92 16.18
C CYS A 102 6.73 18.15 17.61
N ASN A 103 7.97 17.84 17.88
CA ASN A 103 8.57 18.18 19.17
C ASN A 103 9.05 19.65 19.15
N THR A 104 8.26 20.53 19.74
CA THR A 104 8.58 21.97 19.91
C THR A 104 9.23 22.28 21.26
N GLY A 105 9.47 21.26 22.09
CA GLY A 105 10.12 21.37 23.39
C GLY A 105 11.65 21.39 23.27
N GLU A 106 12.32 21.46 24.42
CA GLU A 106 13.78 21.53 24.52
C GLU A 106 14.43 20.15 24.72
N LYS A 107 13.65 19.11 25.00
CA LYS A 107 14.13 17.75 25.29
C LYS A 107 13.58 16.75 24.26
N PRO A 108 14.35 15.69 23.94
CA PRO A 108 13.81 14.56 23.18
C PRO A 108 12.62 13.93 23.92
N VAL A 109 11.63 13.45 23.16
CA VAL A 109 10.48 12.69 23.66
C VAL A 109 10.38 11.36 22.92
N VAL A 110 9.89 10.32 23.59
CA VAL A 110 9.70 8.99 23.01
C VAL A 110 8.23 8.74 22.75
N LEU A 111 7.87 8.62 21.48
CA LEU A 111 6.53 8.22 21.06
C LEU A 111 6.46 6.68 21.01
N SER A 112 5.52 6.09 21.73
CA SER A 112 5.24 4.65 21.71
C SER A 112 3.80 4.30 21.32
N ARG A 113 2.98 5.31 20.98
CA ARG A 113 1.65 5.17 20.35
C ARG A 113 1.26 6.47 19.68
N GLY A 114 0.71 6.36 18.44
CA GLY A 114 0.15 7.48 17.68
C GLY A 114 -1.03 6.99 16.85
N LEU A 115 -2.26 7.04 17.42
CA LEU A 115 -3.47 6.55 16.78
C LEU A 115 -4.51 7.67 16.69
N ALA A 116 -5.18 7.75 15.55
CA ALA A 116 -6.46 8.43 15.45
C ALA A 116 -7.51 7.67 16.26
N ARG A 117 -8.39 8.38 16.96
CA ARG A 117 -9.42 7.76 17.79
C ARG A 117 -10.74 8.51 17.66
N PHE A 118 -11.83 7.77 17.56
CA PHE A 118 -13.20 8.29 17.66
C PHE A 118 -14.13 7.20 18.19
N ALA A 119 -15.34 7.60 18.62
CA ALA A 119 -16.34 6.67 19.11
C ALA A 119 -17.69 6.90 18.43
N LEU A 120 -18.25 5.84 17.87
CA LEU A 120 -19.59 5.82 17.29
C LEU A 120 -20.63 5.70 18.42
N SER A 121 -21.81 6.31 18.21
CA SER A 121 -22.86 6.47 19.22
C SER A 121 -23.66 5.21 19.58
N SER A 122 -23.26 4.04 19.09
CA SER A 122 -23.92 2.76 19.33
C SER A 122 -22.89 1.66 19.58
N VAL A 123 -23.35 0.51 20.05
CA VAL A 123 -22.53 -0.72 20.23
C VAL A 123 -22.92 -1.84 19.25
N SER A 124 -23.96 -1.65 18.43
CA SER A 124 -24.51 -2.67 17.54
C SER A 124 -24.03 -2.46 16.11
N TYR A 125 -22.83 -2.95 15.83
CA TYR A 125 -22.21 -2.86 14.50
C TYR A 125 -21.76 -4.22 13.96
N GLU A 126 -21.71 -4.30 12.63
CA GLU A 126 -20.96 -5.29 11.89
C GLU A 126 -19.70 -4.65 11.28
N CYS A 127 -18.62 -5.43 11.24
CA CYS A 127 -17.35 -5.02 10.65
C CYS A 127 -17.13 -5.78 9.34
N TYR A 128 -16.78 -5.07 8.27
CA TYR A 128 -16.26 -5.67 7.05
C TYR A 128 -14.73 -5.62 7.08
N THR A 129 -14.09 -6.76 6.89
CA THR A 129 -12.64 -6.89 6.81
C THR A 129 -12.24 -7.69 5.59
N GLN A 130 -11.02 -7.51 5.12
CA GLN A 130 -10.46 -8.32 4.04
C GLN A 130 -9.22 -9.07 4.54
N ALA A 131 -9.35 -10.39 4.68
CA ALA A 131 -8.21 -11.27 4.86
C ALA A 131 -7.39 -11.33 3.58
N SER A 132 -6.06 -11.45 3.69
CA SER A 132 -5.18 -11.42 2.55
C SER A 132 -3.92 -12.24 2.81
N SER A 133 -3.65 -13.19 1.94
CA SER A 133 -2.45 -14.01 1.96
C SER A 133 -2.04 -14.32 0.53
N TRP A 134 -0.85 -14.83 0.33
CA TRP A 134 -0.35 -15.20 -0.99
C TRP A 134 -1.34 -16.07 -1.76
N CYS A 135 -1.71 -15.67 -2.97
CA CYS A 135 -2.70 -16.28 -3.85
C CYS A 135 -4.13 -16.36 -3.28
N ARG A 136 -4.41 -15.60 -2.22
CA ARG A 136 -5.71 -15.44 -1.56
C ARG A 136 -5.88 -14.02 -1.04
N GLU A 137 -5.48 -13.06 -1.83
CA GLU A 137 -5.54 -11.65 -1.49
C GLU A 137 -7.00 -11.15 -1.46
N ASN A 138 -7.27 -10.11 -0.67
CA ASN A 138 -8.51 -9.34 -0.66
C ASN A 138 -9.81 -10.13 -0.38
N GLN A 139 -9.77 -11.18 0.46
CA GLN A 139 -10.94 -11.98 0.79
C GLN A 139 -11.81 -11.28 1.85
N GLY A 140 -12.91 -10.68 1.42
CA GLY A 140 -13.76 -9.86 2.28
C GLY A 140 -14.94 -10.59 2.89
N ALA A 141 -15.29 -10.23 4.15
CA ALA A 141 -16.48 -10.70 4.83
C ALA A 141 -16.99 -9.70 5.87
N TRP A 142 -18.31 -9.72 6.12
CA TRP A 142 -18.95 -9.06 7.25
C TRP A 142 -18.89 -9.96 8.48
N HIS A 143 -18.58 -9.36 9.64
CA HIS A 143 -18.53 -10.03 10.93
C HIS A 143 -19.27 -9.21 11.99
N PRO A 144 -20.14 -9.80 12.81
CA PRO A 144 -20.74 -9.09 13.93
C PRO A 144 -19.67 -8.69 14.96
N LEU A 145 -19.77 -7.47 15.47
CA LEU A 145 -18.86 -6.95 16.48
C LEU A 145 -19.40 -7.28 17.89
N HIS A 146 -19.08 -8.47 18.41
CA HIS A 146 -19.54 -8.89 19.75
C HIS A 146 -18.58 -8.49 20.89
N ALA A 147 -17.29 -8.60 20.66
CA ALA A 147 -16.29 -8.30 21.68
C ALA A 147 -15.34 -7.18 21.24
N GLY A 148 -14.53 -7.42 20.27
CA GLY A 148 -13.59 -6.47 19.73
C GLY A 148 -12.85 -7.09 18.55
N LEU A 149 -12.35 -6.23 17.68
CA LEU A 149 -11.55 -6.60 16.51
C LEU A 149 -10.22 -5.85 16.59
N ARG A 150 -9.13 -6.57 16.37
CA ARG A 150 -7.82 -5.98 16.15
C ARG A 150 -7.24 -6.53 14.86
N LEU A 151 -6.90 -5.64 13.96
CA LEU A 151 -6.14 -5.90 12.75
C LEU A 151 -4.80 -5.18 12.90
N SER A 152 -3.70 -5.84 12.57
CA SER A 152 -2.37 -5.26 12.72
C SER A 152 -1.42 -5.88 11.72
N HIS A 153 -0.45 -5.09 11.24
CA HIS A 153 0.60 -5.56 10.36
C HIS A 153 1.94 -4.97 10.79
N ILE A 154 2.98 -5.82 10.91
CA ILE A 154 4.31 -5.46 11.42
C ILE A 154 5.48 -6.07 10.63
N SER A 155 5.27 -6.47 9.37
CA SER A 155 6.31 -7.14 8.56
C SER A 155 6.67 -6.42 7.26
N GLY A 156 6.26 -5.17 7.08
CA GLY A 156 6.56 -4.37 5.89
C GLY A 156 5.83 -4.79 4.60
N ARG A 157 4.79 -5.65 4.72
CA ARG A 157 3.88 -6.07 3.63
C ARG A 157 2.44 -5.72 4.03
N PRO A 158 2.03 -4.45 3.94
CA PRO A 158 0.85 -3.87 4.60
C PRO A 158 -0.48 -4.57 4.36
N THR A 159 -0.59 -5.38 3.31
CA THR A 159 -1.81 -6.16 3.03
C THR A 159 -1.64 -7.65 3.25
N GLU A 160 -0.56 -8.11 3.90
CA GLU A 160 -0.41 -9.50 4.32
C GLU A 160 -1.12 -9.73 5.67
N GLY A 161 -1.93 -10.79 5.76
CA GLY A 161 -2.81 -11.08 6.89
C GLY A 161 -4.17 -10.42 6.71
N PHE A 162 -4.21 -9.11 6.76
CA PHE A 162 -5.39 -8.28 6.48
C PHE A 162 -5.01 -7.04 5.68
N THR A 163 -5.98 -6.48 4.96
CA THR A 163 -5.81 -5.18 4.32
C THR A 163 -6.06 -4.05 5.32
N PRO A 164 -5.42 -2.86 5.17
CA PRO A 164 -5.62 -1.70 6.03
C PRO A 164 -6.98 -1.02 5.76
N TYR A 165 -8.05 -1.80 5.80
CA TYR A 165 -9.41 -1.44 5.44
C TYR A 165 -10.42 -1.98 6.43
N LEU A 166 -11.36 -1.14 6.84
CA LEU A 166 -12.45 -1.47 7.73
C LEU A 166 -13.75 -0.85 7.21
N GLY A 167 -14.77 -1.66 6.98
CA GLY A 167 -16.15 -1.20 6.86
C GLY A 167 -16.89 -1.37 8.18
N LEU A 168 -17.74 -0.43 8.53
CA LEU A 168 -18.62 -0.48 9.70
C LEU A 168 -20.04 -0.15 9.26
N ARG A 169 -21.03 -0.96 9.64
CA ARG A 169 -22.45 -0.65 9.46
C ARG A 169 -23.25 -0.98 10.71
N ALA A 170 -24.30 -0.23 10.96
CA ALA A 170 -25.23 -0.52 12.04
C ALA A 170 -26.03 -1.80 11.72
N VAL A 171 -26.29 -2.64 12.73
CA VAL A 171 -27.01 -3.93 12.59
C VAL A 171 -28.47 -3.72 12.18
N ASP A 172 -29.09 -2.60 12.58
CA ASP A 172 -30.46 -2.24 12.25
C ASP A 172 -30.66 -1.73 10.81
N GLY A 173 -29.60 -1.75 10.02
CA GLY A 173 -29.59 -1.24 8.64
C GLY A 173 -29.43 0.28 8.59
N GLY A 174 -29.00 0.78 7.46
CA GLY A 174 -28.85 2.21 7.24
C GLY A 174 -27.45 2.60 6.79
N GLN A 175 -26.93 3.70 7.33
CA GLN A 175 -25.64 4.26 6.96
C GLN A 175 -24.49 3.46 7.55
N GLY A 176 -23.37 3.46 6.85
CA GLY A 176 -22.12 2.91 7.31
C GLY A 176 -20.95 3.83 7.00
N LEU A 177 -19.80 3.47 7.53
CA LEU A 177 -18.54 4.17 7.39
C LEU A 177 -17.45 3.19 6.96
N ALA A 178 -16.67 3.55 5.96
CA ALA A 178 -15.42 2.87 5.66
C ALA A 178 -14.21 3.71 6.05
N CYS A 179 -13.18 3.02 6.55
CA CYS A 179 -11.89 3.59 6.91
C CYS A 179 -10.79 2.91 6.11
N HIS A 180 -9.90 3.68 5.50
CA HIS A 180 -8.70 3.18 4.82
C HIS A 180 -7.49 3.84 5.46
N ILE A 181 -6.56 3.05 5.99
CA ILE A 181 -5.24 3.57 6.35
C ILE A 181 -4.37 3.55 5.09
N LEU A 182 -3.65 4.64 4.85
CA LEU A 182 -2.57 4.74 3.86
C LEU A 182 -1.25 4.50 4.61
N PRO A 183 -0.70 3.27 4.59
CA PRO A 183 0.40 2.92 5.47
C PRO A 183 1.70 3.60 5.10
N CYS A 184 2.37 4.19 6.09
CA CYS A 184 3.78 4.57 5.96
C CYS A 184 4.64 3.71 6.90
N GLY A 185 4.67 2.40 6.64
CA GLY A 185 5.23 1.37 7.51
C GLY A 185 4.15 0.39 8.00
N ASN A 186 4.27 0.00 9.27
CA ASN A 186 3.31 -0.92 9.91
C ASN A 186 2.04 -0.17 10.36
N TRP A 187 0.93 -0.88 10.50
CA TRP A 187 -0.35 -0.25 10.82
C TRP A 187 -1.19 -1.12 11.76
N THR A 188 -2.14 -0.49 12.46
CA THR A 188 -3.14 -1.17 13.29
C THR A 188 -4.52 -0.51 13.19
N ILE A 189 -5.56 -1.34 13.25
CA ILE A 189 -6.97 -0.96 13.42
C ILE A 189 -7.49 -1.70 14.63
N ARG A 190 -8.16 -0.99 15.54
CA ARG A 190 -8.85 -1.56 16.70
C ARG A 190 -10.27 -1.05 16.74
N VAL A 191 -11.21 -1.95 16.90
CA VAL A 191 -12.63 -1.64 17.07
C VAL A 191 -13.15 -2.45 18.24
N TYR A 192 -13.76 -1.80 19.21
CA TYR A 192 -14.30 -2.49 20.37
C TYR A 192 -15.49 -1.77 20.98
N PRO A 193 -16.49 -2.52 21.51
CA PRO A 193 -17.57 -1.93 22.26
C PRO A 193 -17.05 -1.38 23.58
N ASN A 194 -17.45 -0.15 23.90
CA ASN A 194 -17.24 0.49 25.18
C ASN A 194 -18.52 1.25 25.53
N VAL A 195 -19.47 0.50 26.11
CA VAL A 195 -20.85 0.95 26.32
C VAL A 195 -20.90 2.37 26.91
N PRO A 196 -21.63 3.31 26.25
CA PRO A 196 -22.61 3.09 25.16
C PRO A 196 -22.04 3.21 23.74
N TYR A 197 -20.75 3.18 23.55
CA TYR A 197 -20.04 3.48 22.30
C TYR A 197 -19.42 2.25 21.65
N THR A 198 -19.10 2.38 20.36
CA THR A 198 -18.09 1.59 19.68
C THR A 198 -16.88 2.48 19.38
N VAL A 199 -15.74 2.15 19.98
CA VAL A 199 -14.48 2.89 19.81
C VAL A 199 -13.73 2.34 18.62
N VAL A 200 -13.19 3.26 17.81
CA VAL A 200 -12.34 2.97 16.66
C VAL A 200 -11.00 3.67 16.83
N GLU A 201 -9.92 2.92 16.71
CA GLU A 201 -8.54 3.40 16.78
C GLU A 201 -7.80 2.94 15.52
N LEU A 202 -7.10 3.86 14.86
CA LEU A 202 -6.48 3.65 13.55
C LEU A 202 -5.12 4.36 13.51
N GLY A 203 -4.11 3.72 12.95
CA GLY A 203 -2.84 4.40 12.72
C GLY A 203 -1.63 3.49 12.66
N LEU A 204 -0.48 4.01 13.10
CA LEU A 204 0.76 3.28 13.14
C LEU A 204 0.68 2.14 14.18
N ALA A 205 1.16 0.95 13.82
CA ALA A 205 1.26 -0.16 14.77
C ALA A 205 2.13 0.23 15.96
N ASP A 206 1.70 -0.12 17.16
CA ASP A 206 2.37 0.28 18.39
C ASP A 206 3.00 -0.89 19.18
N GLU A 207 3.06 -2.09 18.58
CA GLU A 207 3.64 -3.28 19.17
C GLU A 207 5.11 -3.10 19.56
N ASN A 208 5.89 -2.46 18.67
CA ASN A 208 7.32 -2.23 18.85
C ASN A 208 7.68 -0.74 18.74
N LEU A 209 6.67 0.16 18.64
CA LEU A 209 6.91 1.58 18.44
C LEU A 209 7.67 2.20 19.61
N SER A 210 8.83 2.77 19.32
CA SER A 210 9.68 3.50 20.28
C SER A 210 10.45 4.61 19.55
N ARG A 211 9.70 5.53 18.93
CA ARG A 211 10.29 6.61 18.12
C ARG A 211 10.70 7.78 18.98
N THR A 212 12.00 8.09 19.02
CA THR A 212 12.51 9.31 19.64
C THR A 212 12.38 10.49 18.68
N LEU A 213 11.70 11.54 19.11
CA LEU A 213 11.63 12.82 18.43
C LEU A 213 12.51 13.84 19.18
N LYS A 214 13.59 14.29 18.56
CA LYS A 214 14.46 15.35 19.08
C LYS A 214 13.76 16.70 18.97
N PRO A 215 14.23 17.73 19.71
CA PRO A 215 13.75 19.09 19.53
C PRO A 215 13.78 19.52 18.06
N GLY A 216 12.64 20.04 17.57
CA GLY A 216 12.44 20.45 16.18
C GLY A 216 12.09 19.32 15.20
N GLU A 217 12.22 18.04 15.60
CA GLU A 217 11.83 16.93 14.72
C GLU A 217 10.31 16.77 14.63
N SER A 218 9.87 16.34 13.45
CA SER A 218 8.48 16.03 13.16
C SER A 218 8.33 14.61 12.64
N MET A 219 7.16 14.00 12.92
CA MET A 219 6.76 12.70 12.39
C MET A 219 5.36 12.82 11.80
N VAL A 220 5.23 12.40 10.55
CA VAL A 220 3.92 12.25 9.88
C VAL A 220 3.39 10.86 10.21
N LEU A 221 2.14 10.81 10.69
CA LEU A 221 1.43 9.54 10.92
C LEU A 221 0.71 9.10 9.63
N PRO A 222 0.34 7.81 9.52
CA PRO A 222 -0.42 7.32 8.37
C PRO A 222 -1.68 8.15 8.12
N GLU A 223 -1.88 8.54 6.87
CA GLU A 223 -3.12 9.21 6.47
C GLU A 223 -4.28 8.22 6.53
N ILE A 224 -5.46 8.72 6.88
CA ILE A 224 -6.68 7.93 6.95
C ILE A 224 -7.72 8.56 6.03
N LEU A 225 -8.30 7.75 5.14
CA LEU A 225 -9.47 8.14 4.37
C LEU A 225 -10.72 7.54 5.00
N PHE A 226 -11.74 8.36 5.09
CA PHE A 226 -13.09 7.99 5.50
C PHE A 226 -14.06 8.20 4.36
N GLN A 227 -15.01 7.28 4.20
CA GLN A 227 -16.06 7.43 3.21
C GLN A 227 -17.39 6.87 3.71
N PRO A 228 -18.53 7.43 3.29
CA PRO A 228 -19.81 6.86 3.61
C PRO A 228 -20.00 5.52 2.91
N LEU A 229 -20.67 4.58 3.56
CA LEU A 229 -21.16 3.34 2.94
C LEU A 229 -22.65 3.52 2.61
N PRO A 230 -23.01 3.82 1.35
CA PRO A 230 -24.41 3.91 0.96
C PRO A 230 -25.14 2.60 1.26
N GLN A 231 -26.29 2.67 1.94
CA GLN A 231 -27.07 1.51 2.37
C GLN A 231 -26.27 0.50 3.24
N GLY A 232 -25.15 0.93 3.85
CA GLY A 232 -24.25 0.07 4.60
C GLY A 232 -23.43 -0.90 3.74
N GLU A 233 -23.36 -0.71 2.41
CA GLU A 233 -22.75 -1.67 1.49
C GLU A 233 -21.40 -1.18 0.93
N VAL A 234 -20.36 -2.00 1.12
CA VAL A 234 -18.98 -1.66 0.72
C VAL A 234 -18.82 -1.49 -0.80
N HIS A 235 -19.51 -2.28 -1.61
CA HIS A 235 -19.40 -2.21 -3.06
C HIS A 235 -20.02 -0.93 -3.65
N LEU A 236 -21.03 -0.35 -2.99
CA LEU A 236 -21.62 0.92 -3.42
C LEU A 236 -20.72 2.13 -3.14
N ALA A 237 -19.77 2.01 -2.24
CA ALA A 237 -18.82 3.06 -1.91
C ALA A 237 -17.61 3.09 -2.87
N ALA A 238 -17.22 1.97 -3.46
CA ALA A 238 -16.02 1.83 -4.28
C ALA A 238 -15.90 2.86 -5.43
N PRO A 239 -16.94 3.14 -6.26
CA PRO A 239 -16.80 4.10 -7.35
C PRO A 239 -16.45 5.53 -6.90
N ALA A 240 -16.94 5.96 -5.74
CA ALA A 240 -16.60 7.27 -5.18
C ALA A 240 -15.13 7.34 -4.75
N LEU A 241 -14.63 6.30 -4.08
CA LEU A 241 -13.21 6.18 -3.71
C LEU A 241 -12.31 6.19 -4.94
N HIS A 242 -12.66 5.41 -5.98
CA HIS A 242 -11.87 5.34 -7.21
C HIS A 242 -11.78 6.72 -7.89
N ARG A 243 -12.89 7.45 -8.00
CA ARG A 243 -12.87 8.83 -8.54
C ARG A 243 -11.98 9.75 -7.71
N TYR A 244 -12.08 9.69 -6.38
CA TYR A 244 -11.21 10.47 -5.48
C TYR A 244 -9.73 10.18 -5.72
N LEU A 245 -9.36 8.90 -5.78
CA LEU A 245 -7.97 8.48 -5.98
C LEU A 245 -7.44 8.90 -7.36
N VAL A 246 -8.19 8.63 -8.43
CA VAL A 246 -7.76 8.93 -9.80
C VAL A 246 -7.66 10.43 -10.04
N ALA A 247 -8.61 11.23 -9.54
CA ALA A 247 -8.59 12.67 -9.72
C ALA A 247 -7.48 13.38 -8.90
N GLY A 248 -7.10 12.80 -7.75
CA GLY A 248 -6.16 13.40 -6.81
C GLY A 248 -4.82 12.69 -6.75
N ARG A 249 -4.78 11.51 -6.17
CA ARG A 249 -3.55 10.79 -5.80
C ARG A 249 -2.86 10.10 -6.97
N LEU A 250 -3.62 9.62 -7.96
CA LEU A 250 -3.14 8.82 -9.09
C LEU A 250 -3.12 9.59 -10.41
N ARG A 251 -3.33 10.91 -10.39
CA ARG A 251 -3.44 11.73 -11.61
C ARG A 251 -2.18 11.69 -12.47
N ASP A 252 -1.00 11.58 -11.85
CA ASP A 252 0.29 11.58 -12.53
C ASP A 252 0.76 10.18 -12.95
N ALA A 253 0.00 9.14 -12.59
CA ALA A 253 0.26 7.80 -13.07
C ALA A 253 -0.24 7.61 -14.51
N LYS A 254 0.43 6.73 -15.27
CA LYS A 254 0.00 6.43 -16.63
C LYS A 254 -1.45 5.90 -16.65
N PRO A 255 -2.29 6.36 -17.59
CA PRO A 255 -3.73 6.07 -17.52
C PRO A 255 -4.07 4.59 -17.68
N GLU A 256 -3.31 3.86 -18.49
CA GLU A 256 -3.57 2.46 -18.83
C GLU A 256 -2.29 1.64 -18.78
N ALA A 257 -2.40 0.41 -18.28
CA ALA A 257 -1.33 -0.57 -18.36
C ALA A 257 -1.33 -1.17 -19.78
N PRO A 258 -0.16 -1.31 -20.44
CA PRO A 258 -0.07 -2.01 -21.70
C PRO A 258 -0.38 -3.50 -21.53
N PHE A 259 -0.72 -4.19 -22.63
CA PHE A 259 -0.88 -5.63 -22.63
C PHE A 259 0.50 -6.30 -22.67
N VAL A 260 0.82 -7.03 -21.59
CA VAL A 260 2.18 -7.53 -21.32
C VAL A 260 2.25 -9.04 -21.48
N TYR A 261 3.28 -9.55 -22.18
CA TYR A 261 3.75 -10.91 -22.01
C TYR A 261 4.83 -10.95 -20.93
N ASN A 262 4.74 -11.91 -20.00
CA ASN A 262 5.75 -12.14 -18.98
C ASN A 262 6.24 -13.59 -19.01
N SER A 263 7.56 -13.80 -18.93
CA SER A 263 8.19 -15.11 -19.09
C SER A 263 8.04 -16.07 -17.91
N TRP A 264 7.55 -15.61 -16.74
CA TRP A 264 7.58 -16.38 -15.50
C TRP A 264 6.87 -17.73 -15.59
N PHE A 265 5.61 -17.77 -15.98
CA PHE A 265 4.86 -19.02 -16.05
C PHE A 265 5.29 -19.96 -17.18
N ASP A 266 6.00 -19.46 -18.17
CA ASP A 266 6.52 -20.29 -19.25
C ASP A 266 7.85 -20.96 -18.89
N GLN A 267 8.77 -20.23 -18.24
CA GLN A 267 10.15 -20.69 -18.06
C GLN A 267 10.66 -20.59 -16.61
N HIS A 268 9.94 -19.94 -15.71
CA HIS A 268 10.43 -19.59 -14.39
C HIS A 268 11.84 -18.95 -14.48
N GLU A 269 12.75 -19.32 -13.61
CA GLU A 269 14.12 -18.78 -13.57
C GLU A 269 15.08 -19.41 -14.59
N VAL A 270 14.67 -20.51 -15.26
CA VAL A 270 15.52 -21.24 -16.22
C VAL A 270 15.20 -20.74 -17.63
N LEU A 271 15.78 -19.59 -17.97
CA LEU A 271 15.53 -18.94 -19.25
C LEU A 271 16.29 -19.62 -20.40
N GLU A 272 15.62 -19.76 -21.55
CA GLU A 272 16.17 -20.25 -22.80
C GLU A 272 15.83 -19.31 -23.96
N VAL A 273 16.84 -18.66 -24.56
CA VAL A 273 16.62 -17.68 -25.64
C VAL A 273 15.85 -18.24 -26.83
N PRO A 274 16.10 -19.48 -27.33
CA PRO A 274 15.29 -20.04 -28.40
C PRO A 274 13.81 -20.17 -28.06
N ARG A 275 13.48 -20.41 -26.77
CA ARG A 275 12.11 -20.47 -26.28
C ARG A 275 11.52 -19.07 -26.15
N LEU A 276 12.28 -18.10 -25.59
CA LEU A 276 11.88 -16.69 -25.52
C LEU A 276 11.55 -16.12 -26.90
N ARG A 277 12.33 -16.47 -27.95
CA ARG A 277 12.03 -16.02 -29.33
C ARG A 277 10.72 -16.61 -29.87
N ARG A 278 10.41 -17.87 -29.56
CA ARG A 278 9.09 -18.44 -29.92
C ARG A 278 7.96 -17.75 -29.18
N GLN A 279 8.15 -17.44 -27.90
CA GLN A 279 7.17 -16.70 -27.10
C GLN A 279 7.02 -15.25 -27.55
N LEU A 280 8.10 -14.61 -28.02
CA LEU A 280 8.03 -13.27 -28.60
C LEU A 280 7.13 -13.24 -29.85
N ALA A 281 7.25 -14.24 -30.71
CA ALA A 281 6.39 -14.37 -31.88
C ALA A 281 4.92 -14.56 -31.48
N ALA A 282 4.64 -15.43 -30.50
CA ALA A 282 3.30 -15.67 -29.97
C ALA A 282 2.73 -14.43 -29.26
N ALA A 283 3.53 -13.74 -28.46
CA ALA A 283 3.13 -12.50 -27.79
C ALA A 283 2.73 -11.41 -28.79
N LYS A 284 3.50 -11.25 -29.88
CA LYS A 284 3.16 -10.34 -30.97
C LYS A 284 1.84 -10.72 -31.65
N GLU A 285 1.63 -11.98 -31.94
CA GLU A 285 0.40 -12.48 -32.55
C GLU A 285 -0.81 -12.29 -31.63
N ALA A 286 -0.62 -12.44 -30.30
CA ALA A 286 -1.65 -12.17 -29.28
C ALA A 286 -1.94 -10.67 -29.07
N GLY A 287 -1.17 -9.78 -29.71
CA GLY A 287 -1.36 -8.34 -29.56
C GLY A 287 -0.71 -7.72 -28.31
N CYS A 288 0.26 -8.43 -27.69
CA CYS A 288 1.02 -7.81 -26.60
C CYS A 288 1.81 -6.59 -27.08
N GLU A 289 1.92 -5.62 -26.18
CA GLU A 289 2.64 -4.36 -26.43
C GLU A 289 4.02 -4.36 -25.77
N VAL A 290 4.19 -5.17 -24.71
CA VAL A 290 5.44 -5.28 -23.95
C VAL A 290 5.79 -6.76 -23.75
N PHE A 291 7.07 -7.09 -23.84
CA PHE A 291 7.65 -8.39 -23.53
C PHE A 291 8.56 -8.27 -22.31
N VAL A 292 8.19 -8.90 -21.19
CA VAL A 292 8.93 -8.86 -19.92
C VAL A 292 9.70 -10.15 -19.71
N VAL A 293 11.00 -10.04 -19.45
CA VAL A 293 11.84 -11.10 -18.90
C VAL A 293 11.78 -11.00 -17.37
N ASP A 294 11.16 -12.01 -16.74
CA ASP A 294 11.01 -12.11 -15.29
C ASP A 294 12.31 -12.58 -14.61
N ALA A 295 12.29 -12.98 -13.35
CA ALA A 295 13.46 -13.40 -12.57
C ALA A 295 14.33 -14.46 -13.28
N GLY A 296 15.64 -14.50 -12.96
CA GLY A 296 16.60 -15.47 -13.52
C GLY A 296 17.59 -14.91 -14.54
N TRP A 297 17.43 -13.67 -15.01
CA TRP A 297 18.33 -13.03 -15.97
C TRP A 297 19.65 -12.53 -15.36
N TYR A 298 19.70 -12.32 -14.03
CA TYR A 298 20.77 -11.64 -13.29
C TYR A 298 21.61 -12.60 -12.44
N GLY A 299 22.77 -12.12 -11.98
CA GLY A 299 23.67 -12.79 -11.07
C GLY A 299 24.92 -13.35 -11.73
N ALA A 300 26.04 -13.35 -11.02
CA ALA A 300 27.36 -13.76 -11.55
C ALA A 300 27.66 -15.25 -11.36
N GLY A 301 26.88 -15.97 -10.52
CA GLY A 301 27.21 -17.30 -10.05
C GLY A 301 26.19 -18.39 -10.35
N GLU A 302 26.48 -19.59 -9.84
CA GLU A 302 25.52 -20.67 -9.73
C GLU A 302 24.60 -20.44 -8.53
N GLY A 303 23.37 -20.95 -8.58
CA GLY A 303 22.36 -20.82 -7.53
C GLY A 303 21.06 -20.28 -8.05
N GLY A 304 19.99 -20.42 -7.26
CA GLY A 304 18.66 -19.94 -7.57
C GLY A 304 18.56 -18.41 -7.61
N TRP A 305 17.54 -17.91 -8.26
CA TRP A 305 17.33 -16.47 -8.44
C TRP A 305 17.32 -15.71 -7.09
N GLY A 306 16.70 -16.29 -6.04
CA GLY A 306 16.60 -15.65 -4.74
C GLY A 306 17.92 -15.51 -3.97
N GLU A 307 18.91 -16.39 -4.22
CA GLU A 307 20.24 -16.29 -3.62
C GLU A 307 21.08 -15.17 -4.26
N GLN A 308 20.79 -14.84 -5.52
CA GLN A 308 21.52 -13.86 -6.33
C GLN A 308 20.83 -12.50 -6.40
N THR A 309 19.63 -12.36 -5.80
CA THR A 309 18.92 -11.08 -5.72
C THR A 309 19.86 -10.00 -5.20
N GLY A 310 19.90 -8.84 -5.86
CA GLY A 310 20.83 -7.74 -5.54
C GLY A 310 22.08 -7.70 -6.40
N ASP A 311 22.38 -8.72 -7.20
CA ASP A 311 23.38 -8.65 -8.26
C ASP A 311 22.68 -8.41 -9.61
N TRP A 312 22.40 -7.16 -9.92
CA TRP A 312 21.60 -6.75 -11.09
C TRP A 312 22.42 -6.69 -12.38
N ARG A 313 23.49 -7.48 -12.45
CA ARG A 313 24.26 -7.68 -13.68
C ARG A 313 23.71 -8.88 -14.44
N GLU A 314 23.74 -8.79 -15.75
CA GLU A 314 23.36 -9.89 -16.62
C GLU A 314 24.21 -11.13 -16.35
N LYS A 315 23.59 -12.29 -16.30
CA LYS A 315 24.23 -13.58 -16.06
C LYS A 315 25.06 -14.03 -17.28
N HIS A 316 26.39 -13.90 -17.22
CA HIS A 316 27.28 -14.23 -18.34
C HIS A 316 27.19 -15.70 -18.80
N LYS A 317 26.96 -16.65 -17.88
CA LYS A 317 26.75 -18.06 -18.17
C LYS A 317 25.24 -18.41 -18.23
N GLY A 318 24.37 -17.41 -18.27
CA GLY A 318 22.92 -17.58 -18.38
C GLY A 318 22.45 -17.63 -19.85
N ALA A 319 21.15 -17.51 -20.02
CA ALA A 319 20.48 -17.64 -21.30
C ALA A 319 21.01 -16.71 -22.40
N PHE A 320 21.38 -15.48 -22.03
CA PHE A 320 21.76 -14.44 -23.00
C PHE A 320 23.27 -14.35 -23.24
N PHE A 321 24.09 -14.99 -22.41
CA PHE A 321 25.58 -14.98 -22.54
C PHE A 321 26.17 -13.58 -22.63
N GLY A 322 25.67 -12.60 -21.85
CA GLY A 322 26.09 -11.20 -21.90
C GLY A 322 25.51 -10.40 -23.07
N ARG A 323 24.49 -10.94 -23.77
CA ARG A 323 23.90 -10.32 -24.96
C ARG A 323 22.40 -10.05 -24.82
N MET A 324 21.92 -9.79 -23.59
CA MET A 324 20.49 -9.46 -23.36
C MET A 324 20.07 -8.18 -24.08
N SER A 325 21.01 -7.25 -24.31
CA SER A 325 20.74 -6.04 -25.11
C SER A 325 20.36 -6.39 -26.56
N GLU A 326 20.97 -7.42 -27.17
CA GLU A 326 20.62 -7.90 -28.51
C GLU A 326 19.19 -8.46 -28.52
N PHE A 327 18.82 -9.25 -27.51
CA PHE A 327 17.45 -9.75 -27.38
C PHE A 327 16.45 -8.61 -27.14
N ALA A 328 16.78 -7.61 -26.34
CA ALA A 328 15.96 -6.42 -26.18
C ALA A 328 15.76 -5.65 -27.49
N ASP A 329 16.78 -5.62 -28.38
CA ASP A 329 16.67 -5.06 -29.73
C ASP A 329 15.77 -5.92 -30.63
N GLU A 330 15.84 -7.25 -30.52
CA GLU A 330 14.92 -8.18 -31.24
C GLU A 330 13.46 -7.93 -30.81
N VAL A 331 13.19 -7.74 -29.51
CA VAL A 331 11.85 -7.43 -28.99
C VAL A 331 11.33 -6.10 -29.59
N ARG A 332 12.17 -5.06 -29.59
CA ARG A 332 11.79 -3.77 -30.20
C ARG A 332 11.60 -3.86 -31.70
N ALA A 333 12.44 -4.63 -32.42
CA ALA A 333 12.28 -4.87 -33.85
C ALA A 333 10.98 -5.63 -34.17
N ALA A 334 10.49 -6.44 -33.24
CA ALA A 334 9.16 -7.07 -33.35
C ALA A 334 7.99 -6.10 -33.12
N GLY A 335 8.27 -4.88 -32.65
CA GLY A 335 7.27 -3.84 -32.37
C GLY A 335 6.77 -3.79 -30.94
N LEU A 336 7.40 -4.52 -30.00
CA LEU A 336 7.04 -4.53 -28.58
C LEU A 336 8.06 -3.73 -27.75
N GLY A 337 7.60 -3.19 -26.62
CA GLY A 337 8.48 -2.69 -25.57
C GLY A 337 9.22 -3.82 -24.84
N PHE A 338 10.44 -3.56 -24.37
CA PHE A 338 11.18 -4.53 -23.56
C PHE A 338 11.04 -4.21 -22.08
N GLY A 339 10.82 -5.22 -21.22
CA GLY A 339 10.70 -5.08 -19.79
C GLY A 339 11.51 -6.08 -19.01
N LEU A 340 11.82 -5.73 -17.76
CA LEU A 340 12.54 -6.56 -16.80
C LEU A 340 11.85 -6.61 -15.44
N TRP A 341 12.08 -7.72 -14.74
CA TRP A 341 11.76 -7.89 -13.32
C TRP A 341 12.96 -7.50 -12.45
N MET A 342 12.69 -6.92 -11.29
CA MET A 342 13.68 -6.58 -10.26
C MET A 342 13.07 -6.70 -8.86
N GLU A 343 13.85 -7.13 -7.85
CA GLU A 343 13.50 -7.10 -6.42
C GLU A 343 14.51 -6.21 -5.67
N PRO A 344 14.33 -4.88 -5.70
CA PRO A 344 15.37 -3.93 -5.32
C PRO A 344 15.63 -3.81 -3.83
N GLU A 345 14.74 -4.30 -2.99
CA GLU A 345 14.86 -4.16 -1.53
C GLU A 345 15.52 -5.36 -0.85
N LYS A 346 15.47 -6.55 -1.46
CA LYS A 346 16.04 -7.79 -0.95
C LYS A 346 17.39 -8.08 -1.58
N TYR A 347 18.31 -8.54 -0.74
CA TYR A 347 19.65 -8.94 -1.16
C TYR A 347 19.98 -10.33 -0.65
N GLY A 348 20.16 -11.25 -1.57
CA GLY A 348 20.53 -12.64 -1.29
C GLY A 348 21.96 -12.76 -0.78
N PRO A 349 22.35 -13.95 -0.25
CA PRO A 349 23.67 -14.17 0.33
C PRO A 349 24.82 -14.06 -0.68
N ARG A 350 24.53 -14.14 -1.97
CA ARG A 350 25.51 -14.06 -3.06
C ARG A 350 25.61 -12.69 -3.73
N ALA A 351 24.86 -11.70 -3.29
CA ALA A 351 24.94 -10.35 -3.83
C ALA A 351 26.29 -9.69 -3.47
N PRO A 352 27.15 -9.36 -4.45
CA PRO A 352 28.51 -8.85 -4.19
C PRO A 352 28.51 -7.56 -3.38
N ILE A 353 27.54 -6.68 -3.61
CA ILE A 353 27.39 -5.40 -2.93
C ILE A 353 27.28 -5.53 -1.39
N ARG A 354 26.79 -6.67 -0.88
CA ARG A 354 26.77 -6.94 0.56
C ARG A 354 28.17 -7.07 1.16
N GLY A 355 29.13 -7.56 0.37
CA GLY A 355 30.54 -7.62 0.79
C GLY A 355 31.29 -6.31 0.59
N GLU A 356 30.89 -5.52 -0.42
CA GLU A 356 31.48 -4.23 -0.75
C GLU A 356 31.06 -3.13 0.23
N HIS A 357 29.78 -3.16 0.67
CA HIS A 357 29.17 -2.16 1.55
C HIS A 357 28.32 -2.83 2.65
N PRO A 358 28.92 -3.63 3.55
CA PRO A 358 28.15 -4.34 4.58
C PRO A 358 27.35 -3.38 5.50
N GLU A 359 27.80 -2.15 5.65
CA GLU A 359 27.15 -1.10 6.46
C GLU A 359 25.82 -0.60 5.88
N TRP A 360 25.51 -0.94 4.62
CA TRP A 360 24.24 -0.55 3.98
C TRP A 360 23.12 -1.56 4.22
N PHE A 361 23.41 -2.69 4.87
CA PHE A 361 22.50 -3.81 4.93
C PHE A 361 22.08 -4.16 6.36
N ILE A 362 20.79 -4.38 6.53
CA ILE A 362 20.19 -4.92 7.74
C ILE A 362 19.90 -6.41 7.48
N PRO A 363 20.51 -7.34 8.25
CA PRO A 363 20.30 -8.77 8.08
C PRO A 363 18.83 -9.17 8.31
N VAL A 364 18.32 -10.10 7.48
CA VAL A 364 17.00 -10.72 7.62
C VAL A 364 17.15 -12.20 7.26
N GLY A 365 17.37 -13.05 8.25
CA GLY A 365 17.77 -14.44 8.03
C GLY A 365 19.08 -14.53 7.24
N ASP A 366 19.13 -15.38 6.21
CA ASP A 366 20.29 -15.52 5.30
C ASP A 366 20.38 -14.38 4.27
N SER A 367 19.30 -13.65 4.08
CA SER A 367 19.23 -12.49 3.21
C SER A 367 19.49 -11.19 3.98
N ALA A 368 19.39 -10.05 3.31
CA ALA A 368 19.43 -8.75 3.93
C ALA A 368 18.48 -7.79 3.21
N ARG A 369 18.02 -6.75 3.89
CA ARG A 369 17.39 -5.59 3.26
C ARG A 369 18.39 -4.44 3.14
N LEU A 370 18.26 -3.68 2.06
CA LEU A 370 19.02 -2.44 1.91
C LEU A 370 18.44 -1.38 2.86
N ASP A 371 19.29 -0.69 3.61
CA ASP A 371 18.84 0.42 4.46
C ASP A 371 18.67 1.70 3.63
N LEU A 372 17.46 1.93 3.15
CA LEU A 372 17.11 3.09 2.33
C LEU A 372 17.08 4.42 3.11
N THR A 373 17.19 4.38 4.43
CA THR A 373 17.37 5.60 5.23
C THR A 373 18.77 6.21 5.06
N LEU A 374 19.73 5.39 4.61
CA LEU A 374 21.08 5.82 4.29
C LEU A 374 21.13 6.47 2.90
N PRO A 375 21.52 7.76 2.77
CA PRO A 375 21.55 8.45 1.49
C PRO A 375 22.44 7.77 0.44
N ALA A 376 23.59 7.19 0.84
CA ALA A 376 24.50 6.51 -0.06
C ALA A 376 23.87 5.22 -0.65
N ALA A 377 23.24 4.38 0.18
CA ALA A 377 22.56 3.18 -0.26
C ALA A 377 21.39 3.50 -1.20
N ARG A 378 20.59 4.52 -0.88
CA ARG A 378 19.51 5.00 -1.73
C ARG A 378 20.01 5.53 -3.07
N ALA A 379 21.08 6.32 -3.08
CA ALA A 379 21.66 6.85 -4.31
C ALA A 379 22.23 5.74 -5.20
N TRP A 380 22.85 4.73 -4.62
CA TRP A 380 23.33 3.55 -5.34
C TRP A 380 22.17 2.80 -6.00
N LEU A 381 21.10 2.48 -5.25
CA LEU A 381 19.94 1.77 -5.80
C LEU A 381 19.25 2.57 -6.92
N ARG A 382 19.12 3.89 -6.74
CA ARG A 382 18.64 4.78 -7.79
C ARG A 382 19.49 4.67 -9.07
N GLY A 383 20.81 4.63 -8.91
CA GLY A 383 21.76 4.46 -10.01
C GLY A 383 21.60 3.10 -10.71
N GLU A 384 21.41 2.00 -9.96
CA GLU A 384 21.22 0.68 -10.53
C GLU A 384 19.90 0.54 -11.31
N ILE A 385 18.80 1.06 -10.78
CA ILE A 385 17.52 1.08 -11.51
C ILE A 385 17.66 1.92 -12.78
N GLY A 386 18.28 3.12 -12.68
CA GLY A 386 18.52 3.97 -13.84
C GLY A 386 19.40 3.29 -14.89
N ARG A 387 20.47 2.65 -14.47
CA ARG A 387 21.35 1.88 -15.38
C ARG A 387 20.60 0.81 -16.14
N LEU A 388 19.70 0.05 -15.48
CA LEU A 388 18.89 -0.96 -16.14
C LEU A 388 17.92 -0.35 -17.16
N VAL A 389 17.21 0.71 -16.75
CA VAL A 389 16.26 1.41 -17.63
C VAL A 389 16.98 1.93 -18.88
N GLU A 390 18.12 2.56 -18.73
CA GLU A 390 18.90 3.17 -19.83
C GLU A 390 19.58 2.11 -20.71
N THR A 391 20.27 1.13 -20.10
CA THR A 391 20.99 0.07 -20.84
C THR A 391 20.06 -0.73 -21.74
N TYR A 392 18.90 -1.11 -21.23
CA TYR A 392 17.96 -1.96 -21.96
C TYR A 392 16.81 -1.16 -22.58
N ARG A 393 16.76 0.16 -22.40
CA ARG A 393 15.67 1.05 -22.87
C ARG A 393 14.30 0.51 -22.47
N LEU A 394 14.11 0.30 -21.17
CA LEU A 394 12.95 -0.40 -20.63
C LEU A 394 11.66 0.41 -20.86
N ALA A 395 10.65 -0.26 -21.40
CA ALA A 395 9.27 0.21 -21.44
C ALA A 395 8.49 -0.19 -20.18
N TRP A 396 8.97 -1.23 -19.45
CA TRP A 396 8.32 -1.79 -18.27
C TRP A 396 9.35 -2.29 -17.26
N MET A 397 9.10 -2.02 -15.98
CA MET A 397 9.84 -2.63 -14.87
C MET A 397 8.86 -3.17 -13.84
N LYS A 398 8.89 -4.50 -13.62
CA LYS A 398 8.17 -5.14 -12.52
C LYS A 398 9.06 -5.08 -11.28
N VAL A 399 8.62 -4.33 -10.29
CA VAL A 399 9.32 -4.11 -9.02
C VAL A 399 8.67 -4.98 -7.96
N ASP A 400 9.34 -6.04 -7.57
CA ASP A 400 8.81 -7.07 -6.68
C ASP A 400 9.41 -7.01 -5.27
N PHE A 401 8.75 -7.70 -4.33
CA PHE A 401 9.18 -7.83 -2.95
C PHE A 401 8.69 -9.17 -2.36
N ASN A 402 9.59 -10.16 -2.26
CA ASN A 402 9.27 -11.55 -1.93
C ASN A 402 9.77 -12.00 -0.56
N PHE A 403 9.94 -11.09 0.38
CA PHE A 403 10.28 -11.46 1.75
C PHE A 403 9.62 -10.52 2.77
N ARG A 404 9.80 -10.78 4.07
CA ARG A 404 9.29 -9.92 5.14
C ARG A 404 10.44 -9.11 5.73
N LEU A 405 10.15 -7.88 6.14
CA LEU A 405 11.08 -7.08 6.91
C LEU A 405 10.95 -7.45 8.39
N ASP A 406 12.09 -7.49 9.06
CA ASP A 406 12.10 -7.55 10.53
C ASP A 406 11.63 -6.20 11.12
N PRO A 407 11.21 -6.19 12.40
CA PRO A 407 10.88 -4.96 13.11
C PRO A 407 11.99 -3.91 12.96
N ASP A 408 11.58 -2.65 12.89
CA ASP A 408 12.52 -1.54 12.73
C ASP A 408 13.34 -1.35 14.00
N ALA A 409 14.66 -1.52 13.91
CA ALA A 409 15.60 -1.32 15.01
C ALA A 409 15.58 0.12 15.58
N SER A 410 15.16 1.11 14.78
CA SER A 410 14.97 2.49 15.23
C SER A 410 13.70 2.69 16.06
N GLY A 411 12.82 1.70 16.13
CA GLY A 411 11.51 1.78 16.78
C GLY A 411 10.50 2.67 16.04
N GLY A 412 10.78 3.03 14.78
CA GLY A 412 9.87 3.81 13.94
C GLY A 412 8.81 2.99 13.20
N GLU A 413 8.78 1.67 13.45
CA GLU A 413 7.87 0.72 12.80
C GLU A 413 7.90 0.82 11.28
N LEU A 414 9.11 0.85 10.72
CA LEU A 414 9.41 0.97 9.29
C LEU A 414 8.99 2.31 8.64
N ALA A 415 8.54 3.30 9.41
CA ALA A 415 8.04 4.56 8.84
C ALA A 415 9.11 5.30 8.04
N ASP A 416 10.33 5.46 8.58
CA ASP A 416 11.43 6.15 7.88
C ASP A 416 11.88 5.36 6.65
N TYR A 417 11.96 4.03 6.75
CA TYR A 417 12.30 3.16 5.63
C TYR A 417 11.27 3.28 4.49
N THR A 418 9.99 3.19 4.84
CA THR A 418 8.89 3.27 3.86
C THR A 418 8.83 4.63 3.18
N ALA A 419 9.02 5.73 3.95
CA ALA A 419 9.08 7.07 3.40
C ALA A 419 10.27 7.23 2.43
N ALA A 420 11.44 6.68 2.77
CA ALA A 420 12.61 6.69 1.89
C ALA A 420 12.38 5.87 0.60
N TRP A 421 11.71 4.73 0.72
CA TRP A 421 11.34 3.89 -0.43
C TRP A 421 10.36 4.61 -1.38
N TYR A 422 9.29 5.17 -0.85
CA TYR A 422 8.32 5.91 -1.66
C TYR A 422 8.94 7.14 -2.32
N GLY A 423 9.77 7.90 -1.59
CA GLY A 423 10.50 9.02 -2.17
C GLY A 423 11.42 8.60 -3.32
N LEU A 424 12.10 7.45 -3.20
CA LEU A 424 12.93 6.89 -4.27
C LEU A 424 12.10 6.50 -5.50
N LEU A 425 10.95 5.85 -5.31
CA LEU A 425 10.05 5.49 -6.41
C LEU A 425 9.54 6.72 -7.16
N ASP A 426 9.15 7.77 -6.44
CA ASP A 426 8.70 9.03 -7.05
C ASP A 426 9.81 9.70 -7.86
N GLU A 427 11.06 9.73 -7.35
CA GLU A 427 12.23 10.23 -8.07
C GLU A 427 12.48 9.44 -9.36
N ILE A 428 12.40 8.10 -9.30
CA ILE A 428 12.62 7.21 -10.45
C ILE A 428 11.52 7.39 -11.50
N ARG A 429 10.25 7.43 -11.09
CA ARG A 429 9.13 7.65 -12.02
C ARG A 429 9.21 9.00 -12.71
N ALA A 430 9.62 10.03 -11.99
CA ALA A 430 9.84 11.36 -12.57
C ALA A 430 11.02 11.39 -13.54
N ALA A 431 12.10 10.64 -13.27
CA ALA A 431 13.26 10.56 -14.14
C ALA A 431 13.01 9.73 -15.42
N TYR A 432 12.14 8.70 -15.34
CA TYR A 432 11.88 7.77 -16.44
C TYR A 432 10.38 7.70 -16.80
N PRO A 433 9.78 8.79 -17.28
CA PRO A 433 8.33 8.89 -17.51
C PRO A 433 7.82 7.97 -18.64
N SER A 434 8.70 7.43 -19.49
CA SER A 434 8.35 6.48 -20.55
C SER A 434 8.34 5.01 -20.08
N THR A 435 8.92 4.70 -18.92
CA THR A 435 8.93 3.35 -18.34
C THR A 435 7.72 3.18 -17.43
N PHE A 436 6.95 2.11 -17.60
CA PHE A 436 5.87 1.75 -16.70
C PHE A 436 6.43 0.96 -15.50
N PHE A 437 6.21 1.45 -14.29
CA PHE A 437 6.64 0.78 -13.07
C PHE A 437 5.45 0.04 -12.44
N GLU A 438 5.51 -1.30 -12.48
CA GLU A 438 4.53 -2.18 -11.87
C GLU A 438 4.97 -2.57 -10.47
N GLY A 439 4.16 -2.26 -9.46
CA GLY A 439 4.37 -2.76 -8.09
C GLY A 439 3.96 -4.22 -7.96
N CYS A 440 4.77 -5.02 -7.29
CA CYS A 440 4.48 -6.40 -6.93
C CYS A 440 5.04 -6.69 -5.52
N SER A 441 4.39 -7.57 -4.79
CA SER A 441 4.91 -8.10 -3.53
C SER A 441 4.37 -9.51 -3.33
N SER A 442 4.92 -10.50 -4.03
CA SER A 442 4.31 -11.83 -4.20
C SER A 442 2.80 -11.68 -4.51
N GLY A 443 2.47 -10.99 -5.58
CA GLY A 443 1.13 -10.47 -5.82
C GLY A 443 0.88 -9.14 -5.08
N ALA A 444 -0.32 -8.96 -4.53
CA ALA A 444 -0.72 -7.72 -3.88
C ALA A 444 -0.57 -7.75 -2.34
N LEU A 445 0.52 -8.31 -1.81
CA LEU A 445 0.75 -8.24 -0.36
C LEU A 445 1.28 -6.86 0.11
N ARG A 446 1.50 -5.93 -0.84
CA ARG A 446 1.61 -4.49 -0.67
C ARG A 446 0.55 -3.75 -1.50
N GLY A 447 -0.61 -4.37 -1.73
CA GLY A 447 -1.73 -3.82 -2.50
C GLY A 447 -2.60 -2.87 -1.68
N ASP A 448 -2.00 -1.91 -1.00
CA ASP A 448 -2.66 -0.84 -0.29
C ASP A 448 -2.70 0.47 -1.10
N LEU A 449 -3.48 1.44 -0.62
CA LEU A 449 -3.72 2.69 -1.34
C LEU A 449 -2.48 3.58 -1.42
N GLU A 450 -1.61 3.58 -0.39
CA GLU A 450 -0.42 4.41 -0.42
C GLU A 450 0.62 3.84 -1.38
N THR A 451 0.92 2.53 -1.28
CA THR A 451 1.84 1.86 -2.20
C THR A 451 1.42 2.08 -3.66
N LEU A 452 0.11 1.99 -3.95
CA LEU A 452 -0.40 2.22 -5.31
C LEU A 452 -0.09 3.62 -5.85
N CYS A 453 -0.02 4.64 -4.98
CA CYS A 453 0.28 6.01 -5.41
C CYS A 453 1.70 6.18 -5.96
N HIS A 454 2.63 5.30 -5.61
CA HIS A 454 4.03 5.34 -6.01
C HIS A 454 4.36 4.46 -7.21
N PHE A 455 3.37 3.78 -7.80
CA PHE A 455 3.50 2.95 -9.00
C PHE A 455 2.54 3.40 -10.10
N ASP A 456 2.78 2.95 -11.33
CA ASP A 456 1.85 3.18 -12.44
C ASP A 456 0.70 2.18 -12.42
N GLY A 457 0.93 0.97 -11.91
CA GLY A 457 -0.05 -0.07 -11.65
C GLY A 457 0.48 -1.09 -10.64
N HIS A 458 -0.39 -1.96 -10.15
CA HIS A 458 -0.03 -2.98 -9.17
C HIS A 458 -0.49 -4.36 -9.60
N PHE A 459 0.43 -5.32 -9.54
CA PHE A 459 0.17 -6.73 -9.82
C PHE A 459 -0.66 -7.36 -8.68
N LEU A 460 -1.76 -8.03 -9.04
CA LEU A 460 -2.77 -8.44 -8.06
C LEU A 460 -2.42 -9.72 -7.33
N SER A 461 -1.97 -10.77 -8.04
CA SER A 461 -1.75 -12.08 -7.45
C SER A 461 -0.90 -12.99 -8.32
N ASP A 462 -0.13 -13.85 -7.67
CA ASP A 462 0.63 -14.93 -8.33
C ASP A 462 -0.25 -16.12 -8.73
N THR A 463 -1.55 -16.16 -8.39
CA THR A 463 -2.40 -17.28 -8.78
C THR A 463 -2.58 -17.36 -10.29
N SER A 464 -2.46 -18.56 -10.84
CA SER A 464 -2.82 -18.85 -12.23
C SER A 464 -4.25 -19.37 -12.38
N ASN A 465 -4.94 -19.62 -11.25
CA ASN A 465 -6.31 -20.13 -11.26
C ASN A 465 -7.29 -19.01 -11.63
N PRO A 466 -8.03 -19.16 -12.75
CA PRO A 466 -8.92 -18.10 -13.23
C PRO A 466 -10.10 -17.80 -12.28
N THR A 467 -10.64 -18.81 -11.61
CA THR A 467 -11.75 -18.62 -10.67
C THR A 467 -11.30 -17.86 -9.42
N ASP A 468 -10.11 -18.19 -8.91
CA ASP A 468 -9.54 -17.46 -7.78
C ASP A 468 -9.22 -16.03 -8.18
N MET A 469 -8.65 -15.81 -9.37
CA MET A 469 -8.37 -14.45 -9.88
C MET A 469 -9.63 -13.56 -9.90
N LEU A 470 -10.78 -14.09 -10.34
CA LEU A 470 -12.05 -13.34 -10.32
C LEU A 470 -12.48 -12.95 -8.90
N ARG A 471 -12.32 -13.85 -7.93
CA ARG A 471 -12.63 -13.54 -6.50
C ARG A 471 -11.70 -12.47 -5.95
N LEU A 472 -10.40 -12.56 -6.28
CA LEU A 472 -9.41 -11.57 -5.86
C LEU A 472 -9.69 -10.20 -6.45
N LEU A 473 -10.09 -10.13 -7.74
CA LEU A 473 -10.49 -8.91 -8.40
C LEU A 473 -11.71 -8.26 -7.71
N GLN A 474 -12.76 -9.04 -7.42
CA GLN A 474 -13.95 -8.53 -6.72
C GLN A 474 -13.58 -7.86 -5.39
N GLY A 475 -12.71 -8.49 -4.61
CA GLY A 475 -12.24 -7.92 -3.35
C GLY A 475 -11.34 -6.70 -3.54
N ALA A 476 -10.43 -6.73 -4.51
CA ALA A 476 -9.52 -5.63 -4.81
C ALA A 476 -10.28 -4.37 -5.25
N TRP A 477 -11.28 -4.51 -6.12
CA TRP A 477 -12.08 -3.40 -6.65
C TRP A 477 -12.91 -2.66 -5.61
N LEU A 478 -13.07 -3.20 -4.41
CA LEU A 478 -13.67 -2.43 -3.30
C LEU A 478 -12.77 -1.27 -2.85
N ARG A 479 -11.47 -1.33 -3.15
CA ARG A 479 -10.48 -0.34 -2.73
C ARG A 479 -9.66 0.22 -3.88
N LEU A 480 -9.17 -0.64 -4.77
CA LEU A 480 -8.21 -0.30 -5.82
C LEU A 480 -8.94 0.00 -7.12
N PRO A 481 -8.66 1.13 -7.81
CA PRO A 481 -9.24 1.43 -9.10
C PRO A 481 -8.88 0.36 -10.14
N PRO A 482 -9.85 -0.17 -10.90
CA PRO A 482 -9.61 -1.26 -11.87
C PRO A 482 -8.47 -1.00 -12.85
N GLY A 483 -8.37 0.20 -13.41
CA GLY A 483 -7.32 0.58 -14.36
C GLY A 483 -5.91 0.69 -13.77
N ARG A 484 -5.75 0.41 -12.48
CA ARG A 484 -4.45 0.40 -11.76
C ARG A 484 -4.04 -1.00 -11.29
N ILE A 485 -4.77 -2.02 -11.69
CA ILE A 485 -4.51 -3.41 -11.31
C ILE A 485 -4.12 -4.18 -12.56
N THR A 486 -2.98 -4.87 -12.48
CA THR A 486 -2.55 -5.84 -13.49
C THR A 486 -2.81 -7.26 -12.97
N ILE A 487 -3.20 -8.14 -13.84
CA ILE A 487 -3.49 -9.55 -13.53
C ILE A 487 -2.84 -10.46 -14.56
N TRP A 488 -2.63 -11.71 -14.15
CA TRP A 488 -2.18 -12.74 -15.07
C TRP A 488 -3.37 -13.45 -15.72
N CYS A 489 -3.27 -13.59 -17.03
CA CYS A 489 -4.11 -14.48 -17.80
C CYS A 489 -3.25 -15.65 -18.29
N VAL A 490 -3.16 -16.70 -17.46
CA VAL A 490 -2.34 -17.87 -17.79
C VAL A 490 -3.16 -18.83 -18.63
N LEU A 491 -2.91 -18.84 -19.92
CA LEU A 491 -3.63 -19.68 -20.89
C LEU A 491 -3.25 -21.16 -20.77
N ARG A 492 -1.98 -21.44 -20.45
CA ARG A 492 -1.48 -22.78 -20.21
C ARG A 492 -0.31 -22.74 -19.24
N SER A 493 -0.39 -23.53 -18.20
CA SER A 493 0.70 -23.73 -17.25
C SER A 493 0.79 -25.21 -16.89
N ALA A 494 1.98 -25.81 -17.07
CA ALA A 494 2.33 -27.11 -16.52
C ALA A 494 2.97 -26.91 -15.14
N SER A 495 2.31 -26.15 -14.26
CA SER A 495 2.91 -25.74 -12.99
C SER A 495 3.39 -26.93 -12.17
N HIS A 496 4.69 -27.00 -11.96
CA HIS A 496 5.36 -27.86 -10.99
C HIS A 496 5.68 -27.10 -9.70
N VAL A 497 5.46 -25.79 -9.69
CA VAL A 497 5.79 -24.93 -8.53
C VAL A 497 4.74 -25.07 -7.44
N VAL A 498 3.44 -25.05 -7.83
CA VAL A 498 2.33 -25.25 -6.89
C VAL A 498 1.36 -26.28 -7.51
N PRO A 499 1.14 -27.43 -6.84
CA PRO A 499 0.15 -28.39 -7.28
C PRO A 499 -1.24 -27.75 -7.42
N GLY A 500 -1.92 -27.95 -8.52
CA GLY A 500 -3.23 -27.40 -8.82
C GLY A 500 -3.23 -26.05 -9.56
N TRP A 501 -2.06 -25.48 -9.85
CA TRP A 501 -1.95 -24.27 -10.69
C TRP A 501 -1.86 -24.56 -12.19
N GLY A 502 -1.92 -25.81 -12.57
CA GLY A 502 -2.03 -26.18 -13.99
C GLY A 502 -3.30 -25.60 -14.60
N THR A 503 -3.17 -24.83 -15.68
CA THR A 503 -4.29 -24.31 -16.46
C THR A 503 -4.17 -24.73 -17.92
N SER A 504 -5.33 -24.80 -18.61
CA SER A 504 -5.40 -24.96 -20.05
C SER A 504 -6.37 -23.94 -20.63
N VAL A 505 -6.28 -23.70 -21.94
CA VAL A 505 -7.21 -22.81 -22.65
C VAL A 505 -8.67 -23.25 -22.45
N GLU A 506 -8.90 -24.56 -22.31
CA GLU A 506 -10.23 -25.12 -22.09
C GLU A 506 -10.77 -24.79 -20.67
N ASN A 507 -9.87 -24.60 -19.70
CA ASN A 507 -10.19 -24.30 -18.31
C ASN A 507 -10.13 -22.79 -17.99
N ALA A 508 -9.55 -21.98 -18.89
CA ALA A 508 -9.55 -20.52 -18.77
C ALA A 508 -10.92 -20.00 -19.24
N PRO A 509 -11.81 -19.56 -18.36
CA PRO A 509 -13.09 -19.05 -18.82
C PRO A 509 -12.88 -17.84 -19.74
N PRO A 510 -13.68 -17.68 -20.78
CA PRO A 510 -13.66 -16.49 -21.66
C PRO A 510 -13.73 -15.16 -20.90
N VAL A 511 -14.33 -15.19 -19.71
CA VAL A 511 -14.48 -14.06 -18.79
C VAL A 511 -13.14 -13.45 -18.32
N ILE A 512 -12.03 -14.21 -18.32
CA ILE A 512 -10.72 -13.67 -17.94
C ILE A 512 -10.03 -12.95 -19.10
N LEU A 513 -10.37 -13.25 -20.32
CA LEU A 513 -9.86 -12.55 -21.50
C LEU A 513 -10.49 -11.15 -21.67
N VAL A 514 -11.62 -10.89 -21.02
CA VAL A 514 -12.35 -9.62 -21.11
C VAL A 514 -11.74 -8.50 -20.25
N PRO A 515 -11.28 -8.74 -19.00
CA PRO A 515 -10.65 -7.68 -18.20
C PRO A 515 -9.23 -7.29 -18.65
N CYS A 516 -8.59 -8.11 -19.49
CA CYS A 516 -7.25 -7.84 -20.02
C CYS A 516 -7.27 -6.85 -21.21
N GLY A 517 -8.46 -6.48 -21.70
CA GLY A 517 -8.65 -5.49 -22.77
C GLY A 517 -9.14 -4.17 -22.19
N ALA A 518 -8.34 -3.11 -22.30
CA ALA A 518 -8.78 -1.75 -22.10
C ALA A 518 -10.05 -1.47 -22.93
N GLY A 519 -11.11 -0.93 -22.34
CA GLY A 519 -12.20 -0.33 -23.08
C GLY A 519 -13.64 -0.77 -22.77
N TRP A 520 -13.91 -1.49 -21.67
CA TRP A 520 -15.29 -1.96 -21.37
C TRP A 520 -15.97 -1.29 -20.18
N TRP A 521 -15.56 -0.09 -19.78
CA TRP A 521 -16.09 0.59 -18.59
C TRP A 521 -16.92 1.84 -18.87
N ASP A 522 -17.44 2.00 -20.09
CA ASP A 522 -18.45 3.02 -20.45
C ASP A 522 -19.90 2.46 -20.44
N MET A 523 -20.21 1.53 -19.54
CA MET A 523 -21.60 1.14 -19.29
C MET A 523 -21.94 1.17 -17.80
#